data_ff0b2f4e0d105021ff6dda2cda322fa0
#
_entry.id   ff0b2f4e0d105021ff6dda2cda322fa0
#
_cell.length_a   1.000
_cell.length_b   1.000
_cell.length_c   1.000
_cell.angle_alpha   90.00
_cell.angle_beta   90.00
_cell.angle_gamma   90.00
#
_symmetry.space_group_name_H-M   'P 1'
#
loop_
_entity.id
_entity.type
_entity.pdbx_description
1 polymer ?
#
loop_
_entity_poly.entity_id
_entity_poly.type
_entity_poly.pdbx_seq_one_letter_code
_entity_poly.pdbx_strand_id
1 'polypeptide(L)'
;KPWETIIISDNLSWNEFSKINYYLYDLPGLKPVITVGRNYPYNESYSHVLGYVAYASKEDLSSNEIINKRHVPGLRVGKNGLEKTFETQLIGTNTIQRFEVNAYGKRINQLEVQNGDQGNSLRISIDTEIQNYTGELLKGEAGSISIMDIYTGEIIAMNSSPSFNPNDFLYGINTKEWKNLNSNPFKPLVNKTISGLYSPGSTIKPIVALSALENNIIS
;
A
#
# COMPACT_ATOMS: atom_id res chain seq x y z
N LYS A 1 7.55 -25.87 -12.14
CA LYS A 1 8.00 -27.25 -11.85
C LYS A 1 6.85 -28.02 -11.21
N PRO A 2 6.79 -29.39 -11.28
CA PRO A 2 5.66 -30.17 -10.77
C PRO A 2 5.37 -29.97 -9.27
N TRP A 3 6.33 -29.54 -8.51
CA TRP A 3 6.20 -29.28 -7.05
C TRP A 3 5.94 -27.83 -6.69
N GLU A 4 5.93 -26.91 -7.65
CA GLU A 4 5.64 -25.51 -7.40
C GLU A 4 4.15 -25.30 -7.15
N THR A 5 3.85 -24.54 -6.12
CA THR A 5 2.47 -24.16 -5.79
C THR A 5 2.08 -22.97 -6.67
N ILE A 6 0.90 -23.06 -7.26
CA ILE A 6 0.31 -21.96 -8.05
C ILE A 6 -0.88 -21.43 -7.27
N ILE A 7 -0.96 -20.12 -7.12
CA ILE A 7 -2.13 -19.46 -6.54
C ILE A 7 -3.23 -19.45 -7.59
N ILE A 8 -4.34 -20.11 -7.28
CA ILE A 8 -5.51 -20.19 -8.18
C ILE A 8 -6.45 -19.02 -7.91
N SER A 9 -6.68 -18.69 -6.64
CA SER A 9 -7.53 -17.60 -6.21
C SER A 9 -7.03 -17.03 -4.89
N ASP A 10 -7.10 -15.73 -4.78
CA ASP A 10 -6.82 -14.94 -3.59
C ASP A 10 -8.10 -14.37 -3.00
N ASN A 11 -8.03 -13.90 -1.75
CA ASN A 11 -9.09 -13.15 -1.09
C ASN A 11 -10.43 -13.89 -1.05
N LEU A 12 -10.40 -15.17 -0.71
CA LEU A 12 -11.62 -15.95 -0.54
C LEU A 12 -12.37 -15.45 0.71
N SER A 13 -13.66 -15.22 0.56
CA SER A 13 -14.54 -15.02 1.71
C SER A 13 -14.58 -16.28 2.58
N TRP A 14 -14.92 -16.11 3.86
CA TRP A 14 -15.05 -17.25 4.77
C TRP A 14 -16.02 -18.33 4.25
N ASN A 15 -17.09 -17.91 3.58
CA ASN A 15 -18.06 -18.82 2.99
C ASN A 15 -17.47 -19.64 1.81
N GLU A 16 -16.72 -18.98 0.93
CA GLU A 16 -16.02 -19.64 -0.20
C GLU A 16 -14.94 -20.58 0.32
N PHE A 17 -14.12 -20.12 1.27
CA PHE A 17 -13.11 -20.93 1.93
C PHE A 17 -13.72 -22.18 2.59
N SER A 18 -14.84 -22.03 3.30
CA SER A 18 -15.54 -23.15 3.95
C SER A 18 -16.10 -24.15 2.93
N LYS A 19 -16.68 -23.66 1.82
CA LYS A 19 -17.16 -24.53 0.73
C LYS A 19 -16.02 -25.31 0.09
N ILE A 20 -14.90 -24.66 -0.20
CA ILE A 20 -13.71 -25.33 -0.75
C ILE A 20 -13.21 -26.42 0.20
N ASN A 21 -13.13 -26.14 1.51
CA ASN A 21 -12.73 -27.13 2.50
C ASN A 21 -13.68 -28.34 2.56
N TYR A 22 -14.96 -28.13 2.39
CA TYR A 22 -15.96 -29.21 2.34
C TYR A 22 -15.73 -30.15 1.16
N TYR A 23 -15.36 -29.62 -0.01
CA TYR A 23 -15.15 -30.40 -1.24
C TYR A 23 -13.68 -30.81 -1.46
N LEU A 24 -12.79 -30.61 -0.50
CA LEU A 24 -11.35 -30.92 -0.66
C LEU A 24 -11.06 -32.36 -1.06
N TYR A 25 -11.91 -33.32 -0.62
CA TYR A 25 -11.77 -34.73 -0.99
C TYR A 25 -11.86 -34.94 -2.50
N ASP A 26 -12.72 -34.19 -3.18
CA ASP A 26 -12.97 -34.27 -4.63
C ASP A 26 -12.00 -33.39 -5.45
N LEU A 27 -11.13 -32.62 -4.77
CA LEU A 27 -10.20 -31.66 -5.38
C LEU A 27 -8.73 -32.00 -5.07
N PRO A 28 -8.23 -33.13 -5.61
CA PRO A 28 -6.86 -33.57 -5.32
C PRO A 28 -5.84 -32.53 -5.83
N GLY A 29 -4.92 -32.14 -4.94
CA GLY A 29 -3.89 -31.14 -5.24
C GLY A 29 -4.26 -29.70 -4.87
N LEU A 30 -5.51 -29.42 -4.51
CA LEU A 30 -5.90 -28.12 -3.98
C LEU A 30 -5.56 -28.03 -2.48
N LYS A 31 -5.04 -26.89 -2.05
CA LYS A 31 -4.72 -26.62 -0.64
C LYS A 31 -5.18 -25.21 -0.29
N PRO A 32 -6.26 -25.05 0.49
CA PRO A 32 -6.63 -23.76 1.05
C PRO A 32 -5.61 -23.35 2.12
N VAL A 33 -5.21 -22.08 2.09
CA VAL A 33 -4.19 -21.53 2.98
C VAL A 33 -4.71 -20.23 3.58
N ILE A 34 -4.59 -20.08 4.89
CA ILE A 34 -4.85 -18.82 5.58
C ILE A 34 -3.53 -18.05 5.64
N THR A 35 -3.55 -16.81 5.19
CA THR A 35 -2.39 -15.93 5.20
C THR A 35 -2.73 -14.58 5.84
N VAL A 36 -1.72 -13.88 6.30
CA VAL A 36 -1.86 -12.49 6.75
C VAL A 36 -1.71 -11.57 5.53
N GLY A 37 -2.59 -10.59 5.44
CA GLY A 37 -2.56 -9.59 4.36
C GLY A 37 -2.68 -8.17 4.90
N ARG A 38 -2.47 -7.17 4.04
CA ARG A 38 -2.75 -5.77 4.36
C ARG A 38 -4.26 -5.55 4.45
N ASN A 39 -4.64 -4.62 5.31
CA ASN A 39 -5.99 -4.07 5.39
C ASN A 39 -5.88 -2.58 5.71
N TYR A 40 -6.62 -1.75 4.99
CA TYR A 40 -6.65 -0.30 5.15
C TYR A 40 -8.01 0.11 5.72
N PRO A 41 -8.19 0.12 7.05
CA PRO A 41 -9.51 0.30 7.69
C PRO A 41 -10.10 1.70 7.47
N TYR A 42 -9.26 2.69 7.17
CA TYR A 42 -9.69 4.07 6.94
C TYR A 42 -9.85 4.42 5.45
N ASN A 43 -9.77 3.42 4.57
CA ASN A 43 -10.01 3.55 3.13
C ASN A 43 -9.35 4.81 2.52
N GLU A 44 -10.19 5.68 1.94
CA GLU A 44 -9.76 6.84 1.16
C GLU A 44 -9.01 7.89 1.98
N SER A 45 -9.35 8.08 3.27
CA SER A 45 -8.73 9.11 4.12
C SER A 45 -7.22 8.97 4.27
N TYR A 46 -6.70 7.75 4.21
CA TYR A 46 -5.28 7.48 4.38
C TYR A 46 -4.54 7.07 3.10
N SER A 47 -5.25 7.01 1.97
CA SER A 47 -4.71 6.47 0.72
C SER A 47 -3.42 7.16 0.26
N HIS A 48 -3.36 8.48 0.35
CA HIS A 48 -2.19 9.25 -0.09
C HIS A 48 -1.06 9.31 0.94
N VAL A 49 -1.36 9.08 2.22
CA VAL A 49 -0.36 8.97 3.29
C VAL A 49 0.27 7.59 3.26
N LEU A 50 -0.56 6.56 3.43
CA LEU A 50 -0.08 5.18 3.49
C LEU A 50 0.36 4.66 2.12
N GLY A 51 -0.34 5.06 1.08
CA GLY A 51 -0.22 4.42 -0.21
C GLY A 51 -0.99 3.11 -0.28
N TYR A 52 -0.55 2.21 -1.13
CA TYR A 52 -1.13 0.87 -1.27
C TYR A 52 -0.06 -0.15 -1.65
N VAL A 53 -0.36 -1.41 -1.39
CA VAL A 53 0.43 -2.54 -1.88
C VAL A 53 -0.29 -3.20 -3.06
N ALA A 54 0.49 -3.68 -4.02
CA ALA A 54 0.01 -4.48 -5.14
C ALA A 54 1.04 -5.54 -5.52
N TYR A 55 0.70 -6.45 -6.42
CA TYR A 55 1.64 -7.46 -6.91
C TYR A 55 2.94 -6.85 -7.42
N ALA A 56 4.05 -7.46 -7.04
CA ALA A 56 5.37 -7.04 -7.47
C ALA A 56 5.50 -7.12 -9.00
N SER A 57 5.88 -6.02 -9.63
CA SER A 57 6.21 -5.97 -11.06
C SER A 57 7.67 -6.36 -11.29
N LYS A 58 8.06 -6.56 -12.55
CA LYS A 58 9.45 -6.81 -12.91
C LYS A 58 10.37 -5.64 -12.55
N GLU A 59 9.84 -4.42 -12.66
CA GLU A 59 10.54 -3.20 -12.28
C GLU A 59 10.80 -3.13 -10.78
N ASP A 60 9.82 -3.50 -9.94
CA ASP A 60 9.98 -3.54 -8.48
C ASP A 60 11.09 -4.51 -8.08
N LEU A 61 11.11 -5.69 -8.71
CA LEU A 61 12.14 -6.72 -8.45
C LEU A 61 13.52 -6.28 -8.91
N SER A 62 13.63 -5.58 -10.04
CA SER A 62 14.91 -5.13 -10.58
C SER A 62 15.47 -3.91 -9.82
N SER A 63 14.59 -3.07 -9.26
CA SER A 63 14.98 -1.84 -8.56
C SER A 63 15.38 -2.04 -7.11
N ASN A 64 15.00 -3.17 -6.48
CA ASN A 64 15.26 -3.44 -5.08
C ASN A 64 15.72 -4.87 -4.85
N GLU A 65 17.02 -5.02 -4.54
CA GLU A 65 17.66 -6.32 -4.32
C GLU A 65 17.05 -7.10 -3.13
N ILE A 66 16.59 -6.41 -2.08
CA ILE A 66 15.96 -7.03 -0.91
C ILE A 66 14.62 -7.63 -1.30
N ILE A 67 13.81 -6.91 -2.07
CA ILE A 67 12.53 -7.39 -2.59
C ILE A 67 12.76 -8.57 -3.53
N ASN A 68 13.75 -8.48 -4.41
CA ASN A 68 14.10 -9.56 -5.34
C ASN A 68 14.51 -10.84 -4.59
N LYS A 69 15.35 -10.75 -3.56
CA LYS A 69 15.73 -11.90 -2.72
C LYS A 69 14.54 -12.54 -1.97
N ARG A 70 13.51 -11.76 -1.67
CA ARG A 70 12.29 -12.19 -0.98
C ARG A 70 11.17 -12.62 -1.93
N HIS A 71 11.41 -12.60 -3.23
CA HIS A 71 10.41 -12.89 -4.24
C HIS A 71 9.83 -14.30 -4.09
N VAL A 72 8.52 -14.35 -3.90
CA VAL A 72 7.70 -15.54 -3.93
C VAL A 72 6.46 -15.28 -4.79
N PRO A 73 5.82 -16.31 -5.36
CA PRO A 73 4.56 -16.13 -6.07
C PRO A 73 3.53 -15.39 -5.20
N GLY A 74 2.92 -14.35 -5.76
CA GLY A 74 1.96 -13.54 -5.02
C GLY A 74 2.54 -12.47 -4.10
N LEU A 75 3.87 -12.22 -4.14
CA LEU A 75 4.49 -11.14 -3.37
C LEU A 75 3.84 -9.81 -3.72
N ARG A 76 3.44 -9.07 -2.70
CA ARG A 76 2.95 -7.69 -2.81
C ARG A 76 3.98 -6.74 -2.26
N VAL A 77 4.08 -5.59 -2.89
CA VAL A 77 5.03 -4.53 -2.53
C VAL A 77 4.34 -3.17 -2.53
N GLY A 78 4.84 -2.24 -1.73
CA GLY A 78 4.36 -0.87 -1.68
C GLY A 78 4.60 -0.14 -2.99
N LYS A 79 3.55 0.48 -3.54
CA LYS A 79 3.60 1.19 -4.82
C LYS A 79 3.82 2.69 -4.66
N ASN A 80 3.34 3.25 -3.59
CA ASN A 80 3.50 4.66 -3.25
C ASN A 80 3.38 4.89 -1.73
N GLY A 81 3.48 6.14 -1.29
CA GLY A 81 3.31 6.54 0.10
C GLY A 81 4.31 5.87 1.06
N LEU A 82 3.89 5.73 2.30
CA LEU A 82 4.69 5.09 3.35
C LEU A 82 4.95 3.61 3.09
N GLU A 83 4.00 2.89 2.47
CA GLU A 83 4.20 1.49 2.08
C GLU A 83 5.42 1.32 1.17
N LYS A 84 5.62 2.22 0.20
CA LYS A 84 6.79 2.17 -0.68
C LYS A 84 8.06 2.65 0.02
N THR A 85 7.97 3.74 0.77
CA THR A 85 9.14 4.36 1.40
C THR A 85 9.75 3.46 2.47
N PHE A 86 8.91 2.78 3.24
CA PHE A 86 9.32 1.89 4.33
C PHE A 86 9.16 0.41 4.00
N GLU A 87 9.08 0.05 2.72
CA GLU A 87 8.88 -1.31 2.23
C GLU A 87 9.81 -2.32 2.93
N THR A 88 11.10 -2.05 2.97
CA THR A 88 12.10 -2.96 3.54
C THR A 88 11.91 -3.23 5.04
N GLN A 89 11.27 -2.31 5.75
CA GLN A 89 10.94 -2.44 7.18
C GLN A 89 9.60 -3.15 7.38
N LEU A 90 8.64 -2.90 6.49
CA LEU A 90 7.27 -3.38 6.61
C LEU A 90 7.05 -4.79 6.06
N ILE A 91 7.91 -5.27 5.15
CA ILE A 91 7.69 -6.52 4.39
C ILE A 91 7.94 -7.79 5.23
N GLY A 92 8.69 -7.74 6.35
CA GLY A 92 9.06 -8.93 7.11
C GLY A 92 9.96 -9.91 6.35
N THR A 93 10.00 -11.16 6.78
CA THR A 93 10.77 -12.25 6.14
C THR A 93 9.87 -13.42 5.79
N ASN A 94 10.22 -14.17 4.76
CA ASN A 94 9.43 -15.31 4.32
C ASN A 94 9.65 -16.54 5.23
N THR A 95 8.58 -17.30 5.45
CA THR A 95 8.71 -18.66 5.99
C THR A 95 9.29 -19.59 4.92
N ILE A 96 10.37 -20.29 5.24
CA ILE A 96 11.02 -21.25 4.35
C ILE A 96 10.70 -22.66 4.84
N GLN A 97 10.12 -23.46 3.96
CA GLN A 97 9.86 -24.87 4.22
C GLN A 97 10.69 -25.73 3.26
N ARG A 98 11.50 -26.64 3.81
CA ARG A 98 12.29 -27.58 3.05
C ARG A 98 11.62 -28.95 3.04
N PHE A 99 11.50 -29.54 1.85
CA PHE A 99 10.90 -30.86 1.65
C PHE A 99 11.88 -31.77 0.93
N GLU A 100 11.89 -33.02 1.30
CA GLU A 100 12.43 -34.09 0.51
C GLU A 100 11.44 -34.47 -0.59
N VAL A 101 11.91 -34.58 -1.82
CA VAL A 101 11.09 -34.98 -2.96
C VAL A 101 11.68 -36.24 -3.64
N ASN A 102 10.81 -37.13 -4.16
CA ASN A 102 11.25 -38.26 -4.95
C ASN A 102 11.62 -37.83 -6.40
N ALA A 103 12.09 -38.80 -7.20
CA ALA A 103 12.47 -38.57 -8.59
C ALA A 103 11.33 -38.01 -9.48
N TYR A 104 10.07 -38.15 -9.05
CA TYR A 104 8.87 -37.64 -9.73
C TYR A 104 8.44 -36.28 -9.22
N GLY A 105 9.18 -35.66 -8.26
CA GLY A 105 8.84 -34.37 -7.66
C GLY A 105 7.74 -34.44 -6.58
N LYS A 106 7.33 -35.63 -6.13
CA LYS A 106 6.36 -35.78 -5.04
C LYS A 106 7.06 -35.55 -3.70
N ARG A 107 6.50 -34.71 -2.85
CA ARG A 107 6.98 -34.48 -1.47
C ARG A 107 6.84 -35.76 -0.65
N ILE A 108 7.93 -36.18 -0.01
CA ILE A 108 7.99 -37.40 0.85
C ILE A 108 7.97 -36.96 2.31
N ASN A 109 8.93 -36.13 2.71
CA ASN A 109 9.10 -35.67 4.09
C ASN A 109 9.30 -34.16 4.15
N GLN A 110 8.83 -33.57 5.24
CA GLN A 110 9.19 -32.19 5.60
C GLN A 110 10.46 -32.22 6.45
N LEU A 111 11.53 -31.60 5.98
CA LEU A 111 12.83 -31.61 6.64
C LEU A 111 12.94 -30.52 7.70
N GLU A 112 12.66 -29.28 7.30
CA GLU A 112 12.87 -28.09 8.13
C GLU A 112 11.81 -27.03 7.82
N VAL A 113 11.37 -26.33 8.88
CA VAL A 113 10.56 -25.11 8.77
C VAL A 113 11.31 -24.00 9.48
N GLN A 114 11.70 -22.98 8.72
CA GLN A 114 12.22 -21.73 9.25
C GLN A 114 11.09 -20.69 9.14
N ASN A 115 10.53 -20.31 10.29
CA ASN A 115 9.48 -19.30 10.32
C ASN A 115 10.05 -17.94 9.93
N GLY A 116 9.27 -17.20 9.15
CA GLY A 116 9.56 -15.81 8.86
C GLY A 116 9.12 -14.90 9.99
N ASP A 117 9.75 -13.72 10.06
CA ASP A 117 9.38 -12.66 10.98
C ASP A 117 8.37 -11.71 10.36
N GLN A 118 7.49 -11.17 11.18
CA GLN A 118 6.60 -10.09 10.75
C GLN A 118 7.40 -8.81 10.49
N GLY A 119 6.92 -7.96 9.59
CA GLY A 119 7.48 -6.64 9.38
C GLY A 119 7.33 -5.75 10.62
N ASN A 120 8.15 -4.72 10.69
CA ASN A 120 8.15 -3.77 11.80
C ASN A 120 6.89 -2.91 11.80
N SER A 121 6.48 -2.47 12.99
CA SER A 121 5.44 -1.45 13.13
C SER A 121 6.02 -0.07 12.83
N LEU A 122 5.25 0.77 12.15
CA LEU A 122 5.58 2.16 11.87
C LEU A 122 4.61 3.07 12.64
N ARG A 123 5.16 3.95 13.49
CA ARG A 123 4.38 4.98 14.16
C ARG A 123 4.53 6.29 13.37
N ILE A 124 3.41 6.93 13.10
CA ILE A 124 3.34 8.21 12.37
C ILE A 124 2.68 9.28 13.24
N SER A 125 2.89 10.54 12.89
CA SER A 125 2.36 11.70 13.62
C SER A 125 0.91 12.06 13.27
N ILE A 126 0.32 11.39 12.27
CA ILE A 126 -1.06 11.67 11.83
C ILE A 126 -2.05 11.37 12.97
N ASP A 127 -2.85 12.36 13.33
CA ASP A 127 -4.00 12.20 14.21
C ASP A 127 -5.19 11.66 13.43
N THR A 128 -5.74 10.53 13.87
CA THR A 128 -6.77 9.82 13.12
C THR A 128 -8.09 10.58 13.07
N GLU A 129 -8.45 11.27 14.13
CA GLU A 129 -9.72 12.01 14.19
C GLU A 129 -9.66 13.23 13.27
N ILE A 130 -8.56 13.98 13.33
CA ILE A 130 -8.33 15.15 12.48
C ILE A 130 -8.19 14.73 11.01
N GLN A 131 -7.49 13.63 10.73
CA GLN A 131 -7.34 13.08 9.39
C GLN A 131 -8.71 12.73 8.77
N ASN A 132 -9.55 12.01 9.50
CA ASN A 132 -10.88 11.63 9.02
C ASN A 132 -11.80 12.85 8.89
N TYR A 133 -11.76 13.76 9.85
CA TYR A 133 -12.55 15.01 9.79
C TYR A 133 -12.20 15.86 8.58
N THR A 134 -10.91 16.07 8.32
CA THR A 134 -10.47 16.83 7.13
C THR A 134 -10.78 16.10 5.82
N GLY A 135 -10.80 14.76 5.81
CA GLY A 135 -11.28 13.96 4.70
C GLY A 135 -12.76 14.18 4.38
N GLU A 136 -13.61 14.20 5.41
CA GLU A 136 -15.05 14.50 5.26
C GLU A 136 -15.30 15.93 4.78
N LEU A 137 -14.53 16.92 5.26
CA LEU A 137 -14.63 18.31 4.78
C LEU A 137 -14.33 18.46 3.28
N LEU A 138 -13.45 17.61 2.73
CA LEU A 138 -13.10 17.61 1.32
C LEU A 138 -14.06 16.79 0.46
N LYS A 139 -15.04 16.13 1.04
CA LYS A 139 -15.93 15.23 0.31
C LYS A 139 -16.75 15.97 -0.75
N GLY A 140 -16.63 15.52 -1.99
CA GLY A 140 -17.28 16.17 -3.14
C GLY A 140 -16.49 17.32 -3.77
N GLU A 141 -15.41 17.76 -3.13
CA GLU A 141 -14.54 18.82 -3.61
C GLU A 141 -13.22 18.28 -4.16
N ALA A 142 -12.57 19.03 -5.04
CA ALA A 142 -11.25 18.72 -5.54
C ALA A 142 -10.21 19.66 -4.90
N GLY A 143 -9.38 19.13 -4.03
CA GLY A 143 -8.40 19.94 -3.30
C GLY A 143 -7.58 19.14 -2.31
N SER A 144 -6.92 19.84 -1.40
CA SER A 144 -6.13 19.21 -0.35
C SER A 144 -6.12 20.05 0.94
N ILE A 145 -5.98 19.35 2.06
CA ILE A 145 -5.77 19.94 3.40
C ILE A 145 -4.51 19.33 3.98
N SER A 146 -3.62 20.19 4.48
CA SER A 146 -2.45 19.81 5.27
C SER A 146 -2.45 20.59 6.58
N ILE A 147 -2.30 19.87 7.70
CA ILE A 147 -2.19 20.45 9.03
C ILE A 147 -0.84 20.03 9.63
N MET A 148 -0.07 21.00 10.06
CA MET A 148 1.26 20.79 10.61
C MET A 148 1.38 21.52 11.95
N ASP A 149 2.00 20.87 12.92
CA ASP A 149 2.41 21.53 14.16
C ASP A 149 3.56 22.49 13.87
N ILE A 150 3.39 23.75 14.24
CA ILE A 150 4.37 24.82 13.94
C ILE A 150 5.63 24.74 14.80
N TYR A 151 5.58 24.02 15.93
CA TYR A 151 6.71 23.89 16.85
C TYR A 151 7.57 22.67 16.55
N THR A 152 6.91 21.54 16.23
CA THR A 152 7.59 20.26 16.00
C THR A 152 7.83 19.97 14.52
N GLY A 153 7.02 20.57 13.62
CA GLY A 153 7.02 20.28 12.20
C GLY A 153 6.30 18.97 11.85
N GLU A 154 5.68 18.32 12.83
CA GLU A 154 4.93 17.08 12.60
C GLU A 154 3.67 17.30 11.77
N ILE A 155 3.43 16.45 10.80
CA ILE A 155 2.20 16.46 10.01
C ILE A 155 1.10 15.77 10.80
N ILE A 156 0.08 16.52 11.20
CA ILE A 156 -1.06 16.05 11.98
C ILE A 156 -2.17 15.49 11.08
N ALA A 157 -2.38 16.11 9.91
CA ALA A 157 -3.29 15.61 8.90
C ALA A 157 -2.81 15.98 7.50
N MET A 158 -3.08 15.10 6.54
CA MET A 158 -2.72 15.31 5.13
C MET A 158 -3.73 14.58 4.23
N ASN A 159 -4.71 15.32 3.71
CA ASN A 159 -5.77 14.81 2.84
C ASN A 159 -5.72 15.40 1.44
N SER A 160 -6.01 14.56 0.46
CA SER A 160 -6.13 14.93 -0.97
C SER A 160 -7.40 14.34 -1.54
N SER A 161 -8.25 15.17 -2.16
CA SER A 161 -9.55 14.77 -2.71
C SER A 161 -9.67 15.16 -4.19
N PRO A 162 -10.39 14.39 -5.02
CA PRO A 162 -10.84 13.03 -4.73
C PRO A 162 -9.68 12.08 -4.50
N SER A 163 -9.97 10.98 -3.85
CA SER A 163 -9.01 9.97 -3.46
C SER A 163 -9.39 8.59 -4.01
N PHE A 164 -8.76 7.53 -3.55
CA PHE A 164 -9.03 6.14 -3.95
C PHE A 164 -9.00 5.23 -2.73
N ASN A 165 -9.65 4.08 -2.83
CA ASN A 165 -9.57 3.07 -1.76
C ASN A 165 -8.34 2.18 -1.98
N PRO A 166 -7.34 2.17 -1.06
CA PRO A 166 -6.15 1.33 -1.19
C PRO A 166 -6.46 -0.18 -1.23
N ASN A 167 -7.57 -0.60 -0.60
CA ASN A 167 -7.95 -2.00 -0.58
C ASN A 167 -8.28 -2.56 -1.97
N ASP A 168 -8.73 -1.71 -2.92
CA ASP A 168 -9.08 -2.13 -4.28
C ASP A 168 -7.86 -2.62 -5.09
N PHE A 169 -6.65 -2.26 -4.65
CA PHE A 169 -5.39 -2.62 -5.31
C PHE A 169 -4.78 -3.91 -4.78
N LEU A 170 -5.20 -4.38 -3.60
CA LEU A 170 -4.58 -5.51 -2.90
C LEU A 170 -4.53 -6.79 -3.73
N TYR A 171 -5.61 -7.06 -4.46
CA TYR A 171 -5.79 -8.29 -5.24
C TYR A 171 -5.90 -8.03 -6.75
N GLY A 172 -5.57 -6.82 -7.14
CA GLY A 172 -5.70 -6.32 -8.51
C GLY A 172 -7.01 -5.55 -8.70
N ILE A 173 -6.88 -4.33 -9.21
CA ILE A 173 -8.01 -3.47 -9.55
C ILE A 173 -8.61 -3.93 -10.88
N ASN A 174 -9.93 -3.92 -10.99
CA ASN A 174 -10.57 -4.25 -12.26
C ASN A 174 -10.37 -3.12 -13.31
N THR A 175 -10.40 -3.50 -14.58
CA THR A 175 -10.10 -2.58 -15.69
C THR A 175 -11.04 -1.38 -15.74
N LYS A 176 -12.29 -1.53 -15.33
CA LYS A 176 -13.29 -0.44 -15.34
C LYS A 176 -12.96 0.59 -14.25
N GLU A 177 -12.66 0.13 -13.04
CA GLU A 177 -12.28 1.00 -11.91
C GLU A 177 -10.97 1.70 -12.18
N TRP A 178 -9.96 0.98 -12.68
CA TRP A 178 -8.69 1.58 -13.09
C TRP A 178 -8.89 2.67 -14.14
N LYS A 179 -9.70 2.43 -15.17
CA LYS A 179 -10.00 3.41 -16.19
C LYS A 179 -10.70 4.64 -15.60
N ASN A 180 -11.67 4.45 -14.70
CA ASN A 180 -12.36 5.54 -14.02
C ASN A 180 -11.40 6.41 -13.22
N LEU A 181 -10.50 5.80 -12.41
CA LEU A 181 -9.50 6.54 -11.63
C LEU A 181 -8.54 7.32 -12.53
N ASN A 182 -8.06 6.69 -13.60
CA ASN A 182 -7.04 7.28 -14.48
C ASN A 182 -7.61 8.36 -15.41
N SER A 183 -8.88 8.23 -15.85
CA SER A 183 -9.54 9.22 -16.72
C SER A 183 -10.25 10.34 -15.96
N ASN A 184 -10.29 10.30 -14.63
CA ASN A 184 -10.94 11.32 -13.83
C ASN A 184 -10.17 12.65 -13.93
N PRO A 185 -10.84 13.75 -14.36
CA PRO A 185 -10.19 15.05 -14.54
C PRO A 185 -9.62 15.62 -13.23
N PHE A 186 -10.14 15.22 -12.08
CA PHE A 186 -9.67 15.63 -10.77
C PHE A 186 -8.53 14.77 -10.23
N LYS A 187 -8.03 13.80 -10.99
CA LYS A 187 -6.82 13.00 -10.74
C LYS A 187 -6.75 12.42 -9.33
N PRO A 188 -7.63 11.47 -8.98
CA PRO A 188 -7.67 10.89 -7.61
C PRO A 188 -6.37 10.17 -7.20
N LEU A 189 -5.57 9.69 -8.14
CA LEU A 189 -4.29 9.02 -7.87
C LEU A 189 -3.14 9.99 -7.54
N VAL A 190 -3.34 11.29 -7.74
CA VAL A 190 -2.32 12.31 -7.45
C VAL A 190 -2.48 12.85 -6.04
N ASN A 191 -1.43 12.76 -5.24
CA ASN A 191 -1.38 13.43 -3.94
C ASN A 191 -1.25 14.94 -4.14
N LYS A 192 -2.36 15.65 -4.01
CA LYS A 192 -2.42 17.10 -4.25
C LYS A 192 -1.72 17.91 -3.17
N THR A 193 -1.52 17.36 -1.97
CA THR A 193 -0.79 18.02 -0.90
C THR A 193 0.70 18.18 -1.22
N ILE A 194 1.26 17.26 -2.01
CA ILE A 194 2.69 17.23 -2.34
C ILE A 194 2.94 17.62 -3.80
N SER A 195 2.06 17.13 -4.72
CA SER A 195 2.26 17.26 -6.16
C SER A 195 1.24 18.16 -6.86
N GLY A 196 0.35 18.80 -6.09
CA GLY A 196 -0.62 19.77 -6.63
C GLY A 196 0.06 21.08 -7.03
N LEU A 197 -0.18 21.51 -8.27
CA LEU A 197 0.31 22.78 -8.79
C LEU A 197 -0.83 23.79 -8.73
N TYR A 198 -0.78 24.68 -7.74
CA TYR A 198 -1.77 25.73 -7.53
C TYR A 198 -1.14 27.11 -7.60
N SER A 199 -1.86 28.09 -8.13
CA SER A 199 -1.45 29.50 -8.05
C SER A 199 -1.49 29.95 -6.60
N PRO A 200 -0.36 30.37 -6.00
CA PRO A 200 -0.31 30.69 -4.56
C PRO A 200 -1.12 31.94 -4.20
N GLY A 201 -1.40 32.80 -5.16
CA GLY A 201 -2.11 34.04 -4.92
C GLY A 201 -1.44 34.88 -3.84
N SER A 202 -2.26 35.53 -2.94
CA SER A 202 -1.74 36.36 -1.85
C SER A 202 -1.00 35.58 -0.75
N THR A 203 -1.05 34.26 -0.73
CA THR A 203 -0.37 33.45 0.28
C THR A 203 1.17 33.52 0.17
N ILE A 204 1.69 33.91 -1.00
CA ILE A 204 3.14 34.12 -1.22
C ILE A 204 3.66 35.44 -0.61
N LYS A 205 2.78 36.43 -0.33
CA LYS A 205 3.19 37.77 0.10
C LYS A 205 4.06 37.82 1.36
N PRO A 206 3.80 37.02 2.42
CA PRO A 206 4.68 36.98 3.59
C PRO A 206 6.11 36.56 3.23
N ILE A 207 6.29 35.60 2.33
CA ILE A 207 7.60 35.14 1.86
C ILE A 207 8.32 36.24 1.09
N VAL A 208 7.61 36.95 0.23
CA VAL A 208 8.14 38.10 -0.53
C VAL A 208 8.55 39.21 0.42
N ALA A 209 7.72 39.53 1.44
CA ALA A 209 8.03 40.53 2.45
C ALA A 209 9.29 40.16 3.27
N LEU A 210 9.40 38.91 3.72
CA LEU A 210 10.59 38.43 4.43
C LEU A 210 11.85 38.54 3.56
N SER A 211 11.76 38.15 2.28
CA SER A 211 12.89 38.31 1.35
C SER A 211 13.28 39.78 1.14
N ALA A 212 12.30 40.66 1.06
CA ALA A 212 12.57 42.10 0.94
C ALA A 212 13.23 42.71 2.19
N LEU A 213 12.83 42.26 3.39
CA LEU A 213 13.45 42.60 4.67
C LEU A 213 14.90 42.10 4.75
N GLU A 214 15.14 40.82 4.41
CA GLU A 214 16.50 40.23 4.41
C GLU A 214 17.46 40.97 3.46
N ASN A 215 16.97 41.43 2.32
CA ASN A 215 17.77 42.18 1.35
C ASN A 215 17.78 43.70 1.61
N ASN A 216 17.24 44.16 2.76
CA ASN A 216 17.17 45.58 3.14
C ASN A 216 16.48 46.48 2.10
N ILE A 217 15.50 45.92 1.33
CA ILE A 217 14.73 46.69 0.35
C ILE A 217 13.60 47.45 1.05
N ILE A 218 13.09 46.89 2.15
CA ILE A 218 12.11 47.50 3.04
C ILE A 218 12.59 47.41 4.48
N SER A 219 12.11 48.31 5.37
CA SER A 219 12.40 48.33 6.80
C SER A 219 11.16 48.10 7.63
#